data_983c3641c92462f73796eb9ee4dd4fe4
#
_entry.id   983c3641c92462f73796eb9ee4dd4fe4
#
_cell.length_a   1.000
_cell.length_b   1.000
_cell.length_c   1.000
_cell.angle_alpha   90.00
_cell.angle_beta   90.00
_cell.angle_gamma   90.00
#
_symmetry.space_group_name_H-M   'P 1'
#
loop_
_entity.id
_entity.type
_entity.pdbx_description
1 polymer ?
#
loop_
_entity_poly.entity_id
_entity_poly.type
_entity_poly.pdbx_seq_one_letter_code
_entity_poly.pdbx_strand_id
1 'polypeptide(L)'
;MISGTPSLLVASLPTQQPTGIEPFVGRYADDFHFYGSGKVALRDGLAGLVDATRQQNVLVPAYLPDGVVEPLRELGLEPRYYAVEPTLAPDFVDLERRLDDDTLAVMSVNYFGFPQPGLAELESIAADAGCYHIDDNAHAPLSVDHGTLLGTRGDIGITSLWKLLPIPNGAVLYCNDDSVSNRYEPSSLAGIRGNVDTADCRYILKSVLQEFLDTAPPVRHSVDALLARRRDDSDTPAVGTPAERYEAWKTPMSKLAAYLASDIDPTEIRQTRRENFRTWRRVLDGYDSLEPVFGSLPDGICPQALPVRTDDARAFIAELERVGVDGVHTWPRLAGNVLDNPEYGTATRLSREIVTLPVHQHVDPAELESVGGALRWE
;
A
#
# COMPACT_ATOMS: atom_id res chain seq x y z
N MET A 1 7.37 4.45 -22.22
CA MET A 1 6.34 5.03 -21.33
C MET A 1 6.28 4.17 -20.08
N ILE A 2 6.45 4.78 -18.92
CA ILE A 2 6.51 4.07 -17.64
C ILE A 2 5.13 4.20 -16.99
N SER A 3 4.47 3.05 -16.75
CA SER A 3 3.18 2.96 -16.04
C SER A 3 3.36 3.04 -14.53
N GLY A 4 2.38 3.56 -13.81
CA GLY A 4 2.35 3.58 -12.34
C GLY A 4 2.08 2.21 -11.69
N THR A 5 1.66 1.20 -12.46
CA THR A 5 1.30 -0.13 -11.96
C THR A 5 1.88 -1.25 -12.82
N PRO A 6 2.19 -2.43 -12.22
CA PRO A 6 2.70 -3.57 -12.96
C PRO A 6 1.66 -4.14 -13.95
N SER A 7 2.15 -4.65 -15.10
CA SER A 7 1.32 -5.28 -16.12
C SER A 7 1.17 -6.79 -15.89
N LEU A 8 -0.02 -7.34 -16.14
CA LEU A 8 -0.30 -8.78 -16.06
C LEU A 8 0.47 -9.58 -17.14
N LEU A 9 0.58 -9.04 -18.35
CA LEU A 9 1.11 -9.81 -19.49
C LEU A 9 2.63 -9.92 -19.49
N VAL A 10 3.33 -8.98 -18.88
CA VAL A 10 4.81 -9.05 -18.74
C VAL A 10 5.23 -10.03 -17.64
N ALA A 11 4.33 -10.32 -16.68
CA ALA A 11 4.64 -11.11 -15.49
C ALA A 11 4.76 -12.62 -15.71
N SER A 12 4.48 -13.16 -16.89
CA SER A 12 4.19 -14.57 -16.99
C SER A 12 5.04 -15.33 -18.01
N LEU A 13 6.21 -15.78 -17.58
CA LEU A 13 6.75 -17.07 -18.05
C LEU A 13 7.09 -17.89 -16.81
N PRO A 14 6.52 -19.10 -16.64
CA PRO A 14 6.75 -19.91 -15.45
C PRO A 14 8.24 -20.25 -15.30
N THR A 15 8.81 -19.92 -14.15
CA THR A 15 10.13 -20.41 -13.73
C THR A 15 10.01 -21.86 -13.27
N GLN A 16 11.07 -22.64 -13.43
CA GLN A 16 11.05 -24.09 -13.13
C GLN A 16 10.85 -24.47 -11.66
N GLN A 17 10.80 -23.52 -10.75
CA GLN A 17 10.43 -23.71 -9.34
C GLN A 17 9.63 -22.51 -8.84
N PRO A 18 8.30 -22.56 -8.86
CA PRO A 18 7.48 -21.50 -8.28
C PRO A 18 7.75 -21.43 -6.78
N THR A 19 8.28 -20.31 -6.33
CA THR A 19 8.44 -20.06 -4.91
C THR A 19 7.14 -19.52 -4.32
N GLY A 20 6.34 -18.78 -5.09
CA GLY A 20 5.02 -18.29 -4.74
C GLY A 20 4.93 -17.45 -3.46
N ILE A 21 3.80 -16.80 -3.24
CA ILE A 21 3.55 -15.99 -2.04
C ILE A 21 3.37 -16.86 -0.80
N GLU A 22 2.61 -17.94 -0.88
CA GLU A 22 2.32 -18.77 0.29
C GLU A 22 3.59 -19.39 0.89
N PRO A 23 4.48 -20.06 0.12
CA PRO A 23 5.75 -20.54 0.64
C PRO A 23 6.68 -19.42 1.10
N PHE A 24 6.58 -18.22 0.53
CA PHE A 24 7.35 -17.06 0.99
C PHE A 24 6.89 -16.62 2.36
N VAL A 25 5.60 -16.41 2.55
CA VAL A 25 5.01 -15.97 3.82
C VAL A 25 5.21 -17.02 4.92
N GLY A 26 4.99 -18.30 4.62
CA GLY A 26 5.14 -19.42 5.57
C GLY A 26 6.56 -19.64 6.09
N ARG A 27 7.57 -18.89 5.60
CA ARG A 27 8.92 -18.85 6.21
C ARG A 27 9.02 -17.89 7.39
N TYR A 28 8.04 -17.00 7.55
CA TYR A 28 8.09 -15.89 8.53
C TYR A 28 6.89 -15.87 9.47
N ALA A 29 5.78 -16.50 9.10
CA ALA A 29 4.56 -16.56 9.88
C ALA A 29 3.96 -17.96 9.84
N ASP A 30 3.59 -18.49 11.01
CA ASP A 30 2.95 -19.81 11.14
C ASP A 30 1.43 -19.71 10.99
N ASP A 31 0.82 -18.61 11.44
CA ASP A 31 -0.62 -18.36 11.39
C ASP A 31 -0.94 -17.16 10.51
N PHE A 32 -1.38 -17.46 9.28
CA PHE A 32 -1.75 -16.44 8.30
C PHE A 32 -2.91 -16.88 7.43
N HIS A 33 -3.72 -15.92 6.98
CA HIS A 33 -4.94 -16.17 6.23
C HIS A 33 -5.05 -15.26 5.00
N PHE A 34 -5.44 -15.83 3.86
CA PHE A 34 -5.66 -15.06 2.64
C PHE A 34 -7.03 -14.38 2.61
N TYR A 35 -7.06 -13.16 2.07
CA TYR A 35 -8.24 -12.32 1.88
C TYR A 35 -8.20 -11.63 0.52
N GLY A 36 -9.34 -11.12 0.06
CA GLY A 36 -9.36 -10.25 -1.13
C GLY A 36 -8.87 -8.84 -0.85
N SER A 37 -8.96 -8.38 0.40
CA SER A 37 -8.61 -7.01 0.81
C SER A 37 -7.99 -6.97 2.19
N GLY A 38 -6.92 -6.16 2.37
CA GLY A 38 -6.31 -5.91 3.68
C GLY A 38 -7.28 -5.26 4.70
N LYS A 39 -8.26 -4.48 4.21
CA LYS A 39 -9.28 -3.89 5.09
C LYS A 39 -10.21 -4.95 5.68
N VAL A 40 -10.59 -5.95 4.90
CA VAL A 40 -11.41 -7.08 5.39
C VAL A 40 -10.58 -7.96 6.32
N ALA A 41 -9.31 -8.19 5.99
CA ALA A 41 -8.36 -8.89 6.85
C ALA A 41 -8.23 -8.20 8.23
N LEU A 42 -8.07 -6.88 8.25
CA LEU A 42 -8.02 -6.08 9.48
C LEU A 42 -9.30 -6.21 10.31
N ARG A 43 -10.48 -6.11 9.66
CA ARG A 43 -11.76 -6.30 10.34
C ARG A 43 -11.83 -7.65 11.04
N ASP A 44 -11.54 -8.72 10.31
CA ASP A 44 -11.66 -10.09 10.84
C ASP A 44 -10.62 -10.36 11.94
N GLY A 45 -9.39 -9.84 11.78
CA GLY A 45 -8.34 -9.96 12.80
C GLY A 45 -8.72 -9.26 14.12
N LEU A 46 -9.48 -8.17 14.06
CA LEU A 46 -9.92 -7.43 15.25
C LEU A 46 -11.24 -7.93 15.84
N ALA A 47 -12.11 -8.57 15.05
CA ALA A 47 -13.48 -8.89 15.47
C ALA A 47 -13.54 -9.68 16.78
N GLY A 48 -12.76 -10.75 16.90
CA GLY A 48 -12.72 -11.58 18.12
C GLY A 48 -12.14 -10.86 19.35
N LEU A 49 -11.34 -9.81 19.14
CA LEU A 49 -10.80 -8.98 20.24
C LEU A 49 -11.84 -7.99 20.74
N VAL A 50 -12.62 -7.38 19.86
CA VAL A 50 -13.71 -6.45 20.22
C VAL A 50 -14.74 -7.14 21.09
N ASP A 51 -15.14 -8.36 20.74
CA ASP A 51 -16.12 -9.13 21.50
C ASP A 51 -15.62 -9.54 22.89
N ALA A 52 -14.31 -9.63 23.08
CA ALA A 52 -13.67 -10.07 24.32
C ALA A 52 -13.32 -8.93 25.28
N THR A 53 -13.38 -7.66 24.84
CA THR A 53 -12.93 -6.50 25.60
C THR A 53 -14.01 -5.43 25.70
N ARG A 54 -13.75 -4.41 26.55
CA ARG A 54 -14.60 -3.21 26.64
C ARG A 54 -13.98 -2.01 25.95
N GLN A 55 -12.80 -2.18 25.39
CA GLN A 55 -12.06 -1.14 24.71
C GLN A 55 -12.76 -0.74 23.42
N GLN A 56 -12.76 0.57 23.09
CA GLN A 56 -13.64 1.13 22.07
C GLN A 56 -12.90 1.96 21.02
N ASN A 57 -11.59 2.18 21.18
CA ASN A 57 -10.85 2.98 20.22
C ASN A 57 -9.57 2.30 19.72
N VAL A 58 -9.13 2.72 18.53
CA VAL A 58 -7.85 2.32 17.93
C VAL A 58 -7.11 3.59 17.53
N LEU A 59 -5.87 3.74 18.00
CA LEU A 59 -4.99 4.82 17.57
C LEU A 59 -4.39 4.50 16.21
N VAL A 60 -4.55 5.42 15.26
CA VAL A 60 -4.06 5.31 13.89
C VAL A 60 -3.26 6.56 13.50
N PRO A 61 -2.23 6.49 12.64
CA PRO A 61 -1.50 7.68 12.23
C PRO A 61 -2.39 8.63 11.41
N ALA A 62 -2.22 9.94 11.58
CA ALA A 62 -2.94 10.93 10.79
C ALA A 62 -2.56 10.87 9.29
N TYR A 63 -1.35 10.42 8.97
CA TYR A 63 -0.90 10.21 7.59
C TYR A 63 -1.35 8.84 7.06
N LEU A 64 -2.67 8.69 6.84
CA LEU A 64 -3.33 7.44 6.47
C LEU A 64 -4.43 7.70 5.43
N PRO A 65 -4.61 6.83 4.41
CA PRO A 65 -5.73 6.96 3.48
C PRO A 65 -7.10 6.89 4.18
N ASP A 66 -8.02 7.76 3.77
CA ASP A 66 -9.35 7.96 4.35
C ASP A 66 -10.18 6.68 4.57
N GLY A 67 -10.00 5.67 3.72
CA GLY A 67 -10.79 4.44 3.79
C GLY A 67 -10.15 3.32 4.62
N VAL A 68 -8.99 3.51 5.24
CA VAL A 68 -8.33 2.44 6.04
C VAL A 68 -9.05 2.23 7.37
N VAL A 69 -9.72 3.26 7.88
CA VAL A 69 -10.44 3.21 9.17
C VAL A 69 -11.87 2.65 9.07
N GLU A 70 -12.38 2.36 7.88
CA GLU A 70 -13.74 1.84 7.71
C GLU A 70 -13.96 0.47 8.39
N PRO A 71 -12.99 -0.48 8.37
CA PRO A 71 -13.09 -1.72 9.15
C PRO A 71 -13.29 -1.49 10.65
N LEU A 72 -12.63 -0.47 11.22
CA LEU A 72 -12.75 -0.12 12.64
C LEU A 72 -14.17 0.36 12.94
N ARG A 73 -14.71 1.25 12.09
CA ARG A 73 -16.07 1.77 12.21
C ARG A 73 -17.13 0.67 12.08
N GLU A 74 -16.93 -0.30 11.19
CA GLU A 74 -17.82 -1.46 11.05
C GLU A 74 -17.90 -2.29 12.33
N LEU A 75 -16.78 -2.40 13.06
CA LEU A 75 -16.70 -3.08 14.35
C LEU A 75 -17.18 -2.22 15.53
N GLY A 76 -17.62 -0.99 15.27
CA GLY A 76 -18.02 -0.06 16.33
C GLY A 76 -16.87 0.59 17.08
N LEU A 77 -15.63 0.43 16.60
CA LEU A 77 -14.44 1.05 17.16
C LEU A 77 -14.30 2.50 16.66
N GLU A 78 -13.90 3.40 17.55
CA GLU A 78 -13.56 4.79 17.21
C GLU A 78 -12.10 4.86 16.71
N PRO A 79 -11.86 5.25 15.44
CA PRO A 79 -10.51 5.57 15.01
C PRO A 79 -10.08 6.93 15.57
N ARG A 80 -9.05 6.96 16.39
CA ARG A 80 -8.42 8.18 16.90
C ARG A 80 -7.07 8.36 16.24
N TYR A 81 -6.84 9.55 15.69
CA TYR A 81 -5.61 9.82 14.95
C TYR A 81 -4.53 10.36 15.90
N TYR A 82 -3.30 9.90 15.71
CA TYR A 82 -2.11 10.51 16.30
C TYR A 82 -1.29 11.24 15.23
N ALA A 83 -0.61 12.31 15.62
CA ALA A 83 0.24 13.11 14.74
C ALA A 83 1.47 12.33 14.28
N VAL A 84 2.01 12.70 13.11
CA VAL A 84 3.24 12.14 12.56
C VAL A 84 4.29 13.24 12.37
N GLU A 85 5.55 12.86 12.50
CA GLU A 85 6.72 13.68 12.22
C GLU A 85 6.97 13.79 10.69
N PRO A 86 7.78 14.75 10.23
CA PRO A 86 8.18 14.85 8.82
C PRO A 86 8.89 13.61 8.25
N THR A 87 9.44 12.77 9.12
CA THR A 87 10.08 11.48 8.80
C THR A 87 9.10 10.32 8.66
N LEU A 88 7.79 10.57 8.85
CA LEU A 88 6.72 9.58 8.98
C LEU A 88 6.77 8.73 10.27
N ALA A 89 7.66 9.06 11.21
CA ALA A 89 7.59 8.52 12.57
C ALA A 89 6.33 9.02 13.29
N PRO A 90 5.81 8.30 14.30
CA PRO A 90 4.83 8.84 15.22
C PRO A 90 5.40 10.08 15.95
N ASP A 91 4.56 11.08 16.21
CA ASP A 91 4.80 12.02 17.29
C ASP A 91 4.47 11.28 18.60
N PHE A 92 5.51 10.78 19.27
CA PHE A 92 5.34 9.94 20.47
C PHE A 92 4.69 10.67 21.62
N VAL A 93 4.92 11.99 21.75
CA VAL A 93 4.27 12.81 22.78
C VAL A 93 2.75 12.90 22.53
N ASP A 94 2.35 13.07 21.27
CA ASP A 94 0.94 13.08 20.91
C ASP A 94 0.32 11.68 21.01
N LEU A 95 1.05 10.63 20.63
CA LEU A 95 0.61 9.23 20.74
C LEU A 95 0.32 8.86 22.19
N GLU A 96 1.28 9.07 23.11
CA GLU A 96 1.12 8.77 24.53
C GLU A 96 -0.02 9.57 25.17
N ARG A 97 -0.17 10.85 24.79
CA ARG A 97 -1.27 11.70 25.27
C ARG A 97 -2.66 11.17 24.90
N ARG A 98 -2.77 10.42 23.79
CA ARG A 98 -4.04 9.88 23.27
C ARG A 98 -4.37 8.49 23.76
N LEU A 99 -3.39 7.78 24.30
CA LEU A 99 -3.60 6.48 24.93
C LEU A 99 -4.46 6.63 26.18
N ASP A 100 -5.43 5.74 26.33
CA ASP A 100 -6.29 5.64 27.50
C ASP A 100 -6.71 4.18 27.75
N ASP A 101 -7.44 3.93 28.85
CA ASP A 101 -7.91 2.60 29.23
C ASP A 101 -8.90 1.98 28.22
N ASP A 102 -9.49 2.82 27.34
CA ASP A 102 -10.41 2.40 26.27
C ASP A 102 -9.68 2.09 24.95
N THR A 103 -8.34 2.20 24.90
CA THR A 103 -7.55 1.92 23.70
C THR A 103 -7.37 0.42 23.52
N LEU A 104 -7.95 -0.13 22.45
CA LEU A 104 -7.80 -1.53 22.07
C LEU A 104 -6.44 -1.80 21.41
N ALA A 105 -6.04 -0.93 20.47
CA ALA A 105 -4.84 -1.13 19.70
C ALA A 105 -4.22 0.19 19.22
N VAL A 106 -2.92 0.12 18.93
CA VAL A 106 -2.16 1.15 18.21
C VAL A 106 -1.71 0.59 16.87
N MET A 107 -1.90 1.35 15.78
CA MET A 107 -1.51 0.95 14.44
C MET A 107 -0.20 1.62 14.03
N SER A 108 0.79 0.84 13.61
CA SER A 108 1.94 1.30 12.83
C SER A 108 1.69 1.11 11.32
N VAL A 109 2.40 1.85 10.47
CA VAL A 109 2.28 1.73 9.01
C VAL A 109 3.65 1.67 8.36
N ASN A 110 3.92 0.60 7.59
CA ASN A 110 5.14 0.43 6.81
C ASN A 110 5.01 1.16 5.46
N TYR A 111 5.24 2.47 5.49
CA TYR A 111 5.00 3.33 4.32
C TYR A 111 5.93 2.98 3.15
N PHE A 112 5.35 2.90 1.95
CA PHE A 112 6.06 2.72 0.68
C PHE A 112 6.98 1.48 0.59
N GLY A 113 6.79 0.52 1.49
CA GLY A 113 7.60 -0.70 1.56
C GLY A 113 8.70 -0.68 2.62
N PHE A 114 8.83 0.39 3.39
CA PHE A 114 9.84 0.58 4.43
C PHE A 114 9.25 0.38 5.83
N PRO A 115 10.02 -0.11 6.81
CA PRO A 115 9.58 -0.13 8.19
C PRO A 115 9.30 1.29 8.67
N GLN A 116 8.24 1.46 9.47
CA GLN A 116 7.93 2.76 10.06
C GLN A 116 9.10 3.24 10.93
N PRO A 117 9.59 4.48 10.73
CA PRO A 117 10.57 5.04 11.64
C PRO A 117 10.05 5.11 13.07
N GLY A 118 10.87 4.75 14.06
CA GLY A 118 10.47 4.72 15.47
C GLY A 118 9.61 3.52 15.88
N LEU A 119 9.52 2.46 15.06
CA LEU A 119 8.67 1.30 15.32
C LEU A 119 8.94 0.65 16.69
N ALA A 120 10.20 0.48 17.09
CA ALA A 120 10.54 -0.14 18.38
C ALA A 120 10.02 0.67 19.59
N GLU A 121 9.96 1.99 19.48
CA GLU A 121 9.39 2.85 20.52
C GLU A 121 7.86 2.72 20.56
N LEU A 122 7.20 2.66 19.39
CA LEU A 122 5.76 2.41 19.32
C LEU A 122 5.40 1.06 19.92
N GLU A 123 6.15 0.00 19.61
CA GLU A 123 5.96 -1.35 20.18
C GLU A 123 6.09 -1.33 21.72
N SER A 124 7.09 -0.60 22.26
CA SER A 124 7.26 -0.45 23.71
C SER A 124 6.07 0.27 24.34
N ILE A 125 5.62 1.37 23.74
CA ILE A 125 4.48 2.15 24.24
C ILE A 125 3.19 1.31 24.21
N ALA A 126 2.94 0.57 23.15
CA ALA A 126 1.78 -0.30 23.07
C ALA A 126 1.80 -1.41 24.13
N ALA A 127 2.97 -2.04 24.35
CA ALA A 127 3.16 -3.06 25.37
C ALA A 127 2.98 -2.51 26.79
N ASP A 128 3.54 -1.34 27.08
CA ASP A 128 3.43 -0.68 28.39
C ASP A 128 1.99 -0.25 28.70
N ALA A 129 1.23 0.14 27.66
CA ALA A 129 -0.19 0.47 27.76
C ALA A 129 -1.10 -0.78 27.83
N GLY A 130 -0.59 -1.97 27.53
CA GLY A 130 -1.34 -3.21 27.48
C GLY A 130 -2.37 -3.27 26.35
N CYS A 131 -2.16 -2.53 25.27
CA CYS A 131 -2.97 -2.54 24.06
C CYS A 131 -2.29 -3.35 22.94
N TYR A 132 -3.07 -3.84 21.96
CA TYR A 132 -2.55 -4.57 20.82
C TYR A 132 -1.79 -3.65 19.87
N HIS A 133 -0.78 -4.21 19.18
CA HIS A 133 -0.11 -3.55 18.08
C HIS A 133 -0.60 -4.10 16.73
N ILE A 134 -1.10 -3.21 15.87
CA ILE A 134 -1.47 -3.52 14.49
C ILE A 134 -0.33 -3.07 13.58
N ASP A 135 0.31 -4.02 12.88
CA ASP A 135 1.36 -3.76 11.89
C ASP A 135 0.74 -3.68 10.48
N ASP A 136 0.35 -2.46 10.05
CA ASP A 136 -0.17 -2.23 8.69
C ASP A 136 0.98 -2.27 7.68
N ASN A 137 1.12 -3.42 7.05
CA ASN A 137 2.09 -3.69 6.01
C ASN A 137 1.48 -3.68 4.59
N ALA A 138 0.42 -2.93 4.36
CA ALA A 138 -0.28 -2.91 3.08
C ALA A 138 0.63 -2.52 1.90
N HIS A 139 1.74 -1.83 2.13
CA HIS A 139 2.70 -1.38 1.12
C HIS A 139 3.94 -2.27 0.97
N ALA A 140 4.16 -3.23 1.87
CA ALA A 140 5.43 -3.94 1.96
C ALA A 140 5.33 -5.48 1.98
N PRO A 141 4.46 -6.12 1.18
CA PRO A 141 4.21 -7.58 1.27
C PRO A 141 5.45 -8.45 1.08
N LEU A 142 6.53 -7.92 0.51
CA LEU A 142 7.78 -8.66 0.25
C LEU A 142 8.99 -8.07 0.99
N SER A 143 8.79 -7.10 1.87
CA SER A 143 9.87 -6.47 2.63
C SER A 143 10.23 -7.30 3.86
N VAL A 144 11.51 -7.62 3.97
CA VAL A 144 12.10 -8.32 5.12
C VAL A 144 13.15 -7.42 5.73
N ASP A 145 12.94 -7.01 6.96
CA ASP A 145 13.86 -6.13 7.68
C ASP A 145 14.52 -6.88 8.82
N HIS A 146 15.85 -6.96 8.82
CA HIS A 146 16.65 -7.72 9.80
C HIS A 146 16.17 -9.17 10.02
N GLY A 147 15.72 -9.84 8.93
CA GLY A 147 15.24 -11.22 8.98
C GLY A 147 13.77 -11.40 9.35
N THR A 148 13.05 -10.32 9.66
CA THR A 148 11.62 -10.32 9.98
C THR A 148 10.82 -9.76 8.79
N LEU A 149 9.78 -10.47 8.36
CA LEU A 149 8.84 -9.97 7.35
C LEU A 149 8.04 -8.82 7.97
N LEU A 150 7.95 -7.70 7.27
CA LEU A 150 7.08 -6.62 7.72
C LEU A 150 5.61 -7.10 7.70
N GLY A 151 4.84 -6.71 8.72
CA GLY A 151 3.51 -7.25 8.99
C GLY A 151 3.50 -8.37 10.04
N THR A 152 4.68 -8.88 10.45
CA THR A 152 4.76 -9.93 11.48
C THR A 152 5.38 -9.44 12.79
N ARG A 153 5.46 -8.12 12.99
CA ARG A 153 5.99 -7.51 14.22
C ARG A 153 4.91 -7.17 15.23
N GLY A 154 3.73 -6.75 14.77
CA GLY A 154 2.60 -6.50 15.67
C GLY A 154 1.86 -7.79 16.04
N ASP A 155 0.96 -7.71 17.01
CA ASP A 155 0.07 -8.82 17.40
C ASP A 155 -0.83 -9.24 16.24
N ILE A 156 -1.25 -8.25 15.44
CA ILE A 156 -1.99 -8.39 14.19
C ILE A 156 -1.21 -7.71 13.07
N GLY A 157 -1.04 -8.40 11.95
CA GLY A 157 -0.48 -7.79 10.77
C GLY A 157 -1.39 -7.93 9.56
N ILE A 158 -1.35 -6.96 8.68
CA ILE A 158 -2.05 -7.02 7.39
C ILE A 158 -1.15 -6.62 6.24
N THR A 159 -1.32 -7.27 5.09
CA THR A 159 -0.65 -6.84 3.87
C THR A 159 -1.59 -6.86 2.66
N SER A 160 -1.28 -6.05 1.63
CA SER A 160 -2.04 -5.99 0.38
C SER A 160 -1.18 -6.42 -0.80
N LEU A 161 -1.38 -7.62 -1.28
CA LEU A 161 -0.56 -8.22 -2.34
C LEU A 161 -0.70 -7.49 -3.68
N TRP A 162 -1.92 -7.08 -4.03
CA TRP A 162 -2.24 -6.42 -5.31
C TRP A 162 -1.53 -5.06 -5.50
N LYS A 163 -0.99 -4.47 -4.43
CA LYS A 163 -0.21 -3.22 -4.52
C LYS A 163 1.18 -3.44 -5.13
N LEU A 164 1.72 -4.66 -5.04
CA LEU A 164 3.00 -5.03 -5.65
C LEU A 164 2.86 -5.97 -6.84
N LEU A 165 1.83 -6.81 -6.83
CA LEU A 165 1.62 -7.86 -7.81
C LEU A 165 0.53 -7.46 -8.81
N PRO A 166 0.64 -7.90 -10.07
CA PRO A 166 -0.38 -7.68 -11.09
C PRO A 166 -1.56 -8.66 -10.93
N ILE A 167 -2.24 -8.58 -9.80
CA ILE A 167 -3.38 -9.42 -9.44
C ILE A 167 -4.62 -8.58 -9.14
N PRO A 168 -5.85 -9.08 -9.38
CA PRO A 168 -7.06 -8.28 -9.26
C PRO A 168 -7.40 -7.88 -7.82
N ASN A 169 -7.06 -8.72 -6.85
CA ASN A 169 -7.21 -8.51 -5.42
C ASN A 169 -6.26 -9.44 -4.66
N GLY A 170 -6.18 -9.35 -3.36
CA GLY A 170 -5.37 -10.25 -2.54
C GLY A 170 -4.71 -9.51 -1.39
N ALA A 171 -4.80 -10.11 -0.22
CA ALA A 171 -4.22 -9.65 1.03
C ALA A 171 -3.91 -10.84 1.93
N VAL A 172 -3.12 -10.61 2.97
CA VAL A 172 -2.84 -11.58 4.03
C VAL A 172 -3.12 -10.91 5.37
N LEU A 173 -3.78 -11.64 6.26
CA LEU A 173 -3.83 -11.39 7.69
C LEU A 173 -2.77 -12.25 8.35
N TYR A 174 -2.02 -11.69 9.28
CA TYR A 174 -1.10 -12.38 10.17
C TYR A 174 -1.66 -12.32 11.59
N CYS A 175 -1.82 -13.47 12.25
CA CYS A 175 -2.15 -13.58 13.66
C CYS A 175 -0.86 -13.97 14.39
N ASN A 176 -0.13 -12.97 14.88
CA ASN A 176 1.22 -13.20 15.41
C ASN A 176 1.23 -13.44 16.94
N ASP A 177 0.13 -13.13 17.63
CA ASP A 177 -0.06 -13.36 19.05
C ASP A 177 -1.09 -14.45 19.33
N ASP A 178 -0.83 -15.32 20.29
CA ASP A 178 -1.72 -16.43 20.67
C ASP A 178 -3.12 -15.95 21.09
N SER A 179 -3.22 -14.76 21.67
CA SER A 179 -4.52 -14.22 22.09
C SER A 179 -5.36 -13.78 20.89
N VAL A 180 -4.71 -13.39 19.79
CA VAL A 180 -5.36 -13.08 18.49
C VAL A 180 -5.75 -14.38 17.80
N SER A 181 -4.80 -15.31 17.60
CA SER A 181 -5.04 -16.62 16.96
C SER A 181 -6.17 -17.39 17.60
N ASN A 182 -6.21 -17.43 18.94
CA ASN A 182 -7.24 -18.14 19.69
C ASN A 182 -8.64 -17.53 19.61
N ARG A 183 -8.77 -16.25 19.22
CA ARG A 183 -10.05 -15.53 19.08
C ARG A 183 -10.43 -15.25 17.64
N TYR A 184 -9.52 -15.53 16.71
CA TYR A 184 -9.79 -15.33 15.32
C TYR A 184 -10.84 -16.32 14.81
N GLU A 185 -11.91 -15.77 14.22
CA GLU A 185 -12.95 -16.54 13.54
C GLU A 185 -13.07 -16.04 12.10
N PRO A 186 -12.71 -16.87 11.11
CA PRO A 186 -12.76 -16.44 9.71
C PRO A 186 -14.20 -16.17 9.25
N SER A 187 -14.44 -14.99 8.69
CA SER A 187 -15.71 -14.70 8.02
C SER A 187 -15.83 -15.43 6.69
N SER A 188 -16.99 -15.35 6.05
CA SER A 188 -17.20 -15.85 4.69
C SER A 188 -16.36 -15.17 3.61
N LEU A 189 -15.64 -14.08 3.97
CA LEU A 189 -14.76 -13.34 3.08
C LEU A 189 -13.28 -13.78 3.23
N ALA A 190 -12.98 -14.66 4.19
CA ALA A 190 -11.67 -15.30 4.31
C ALA A 190 -11.45 -16.37 3.24
N GLY A 191 -10.19 -16.57 2.86
CA GLY A 191 -9.79 -17.59 1.92
C GLY A 191 -9.91 -17.20 0.45
N ILE A 192 -9.83 -18.22 -0.40
CA ILE A 192 -9.79 -18.09 -1.86
C ILE A 192 -11.10 -18.58 -2.45
N ARG A 193 -11.69 -17.81 -3.38
CA ARG A 193 -12.90 -18.24 -4.10
C ARG A 193 -12.66 -19.50 -4.93
N GLY A 194 -13.62 -20.41 -4.91
CA GLY A 194 -13.54 -21.65 -5.68
C GLY A 194 -13.65 -21.46 -7.20
N ASN A 195 -14.24 -20.36 -7.67
CA ASN A 195 -14.55 -20.11 -9.08
C ASN A 195 -13.95 -18.79 -9.58
N VAL A 196 -13.58 -18.75 -10.86
CA VAL A 196 -13.32 -17.53 -11.62
C VAL A 196 -14.65 -16.84 -11.89
N ASP A 197 -14.73 -15.53 -11.71
CA ASP A 197 -15.95 -14.75 -11.93
C ASP A 197 -15.80 -13.68 -13.02
N THR A 198 -16.86 -12.89 -13.20
CA THR A 198 -16.88 -11.82 -14.20
C THR A 198 -15.91 -10.68 -13.89
N ALA A 199 -15.53 -10.47 -12.62
CA ALA A 199 -14.54 -9.48 -12.23
C ALA A 199 -13.14 -9.92 -12.65
N ASP A 200 -12.81 -11.21 -12.50
CA ASP A 200 -11.56 -11.80 -13.00
C ASP A 200 -11.45 -11.66 -14.53
N CYS A 201 -12.53 -11.96 -15.26
CA CYS A 201 -12.57 -11.79 -16.70
C CYS A 201 -12.40 -10.33 -17.13
N ARG A 202 -13.02 -9.40 -16.42
CA ARG A 202 -12.86 -7.96 -16.67
C ARG A 202 -11.43 -7.49 -16.38
N TYR A 203 -10.83 -8.00 -15.33
CA TYR A 203 -9.44 -7.70 -14.99
C TYR A 203 -8.49 -8.15 -16.11
N ILE A 204 -8.61 -9.40 -16.59
CA ILE A 204 -7.82 -9.92 -17.71
C ILE A 204 -8.04 -9.04 -18.96
N LEU A 205 -9.30 -8.79 -19.32
CA LEU A 205 -9.61 -7.99 -20.50
C LEU A 205 -9.03 -6.58 -20.42
N LYS A 206 -9.13 -5.92 -19.25
CA LYS A 206 -8.55 -4.60 -19.01
C LYS A 206 -7.03 -4.64 -19.12
N SER A 207 -6.38 -5.65 -18.56
CA SER A 207 -4.92 -5.82 -18.60
C SER A 207 -4.41 -6.01 -20.03
N VAL A 208 -5.09 -6.88 -20.83
CA VAL A 208 -4.77 -7.08 -22.25
C VAL A 208 -4.97 -5.80 -23.07
N LEU A 209 -6.06 -5.07 -22.82
CA LEU A 209 -6.32 -3.82 -23.51
C LEU A 209 -5.29 -2.74 -23.18
N GLN A 210 -4.90 -2.63 -21.90
CA GLN A 210 -3.88 -1.70 -21.44
C GLN A 210 -2.54 -1.98 -22.12
N GLU A 211 -2.09 -3.23 -22.12
CA GLU A 211 -0.86 -3.65 -22.78
C GLU A 211 -0.88 -3.34 -24.29
N PHE A 212 -2.02 -3.60 -24.95
CA PHE A 212 -2.17 -3.26 -26.36
C PHE A 212 -2.07 -1.75 -26.62
N LEU A 213 -2.65 -0.93 -25.75
CA LEU A 213 -2.56 0.53 -25.85
C LEU A 213 -1.15 1.04 -25.57
N ASP A 214 -0.43 0.42 -24.63
CA ASP A 214 0.94 0.78 -24.28
C ASP A 214 1.94 0.42 -25.41
N THR A 215 1.67 -0.65 -26.17
CA THR A 215 2.48 -1.04 -27.34
C THR A 215 2.15 -0.25 -28.61
N ALA A 216 1.03 0.48 -28.63
CA ALA A 216 0.57 1.24 -29.82
C ALA A 216 0.29 2.73 -29.47
N PRO A 217 1.32 3.56 -29.25
CA PRO A 217 1.17 4.95 -28.81
C PRO A 217 0.20 5.81 -29.63
N PRO A 218 0.12 5.69 -30.99
CA PRO A 218 -0.84 6.46 -31.78
C PRO A 218 -2.30 6.11 -31.47
N VAL A 219 -2.58 4.84 -31.14
CA VAL A 219 -3.91 4.36 -30.79
C VAL A 219 -4.29 4.88 -29.40
N ARG A 220 -3.36 4.86 -28.46
CA ARG A 220 -3.55 5.41 -27.10
C ARG A 220 -3.93 6.88 -27.16
N HIS A 221 -3.18 7.74 -27.86
CA HIS A 221 -3.53 9.16 -28.02
C HIS A 221 -4.92 9.37 -28.61
N SER A 222 -5.34 8.51 -29.55
CA SER A 222 -6.67 8.60 -30.16
C SER A 222 -7.77 8.17 -29.17
N VAL A 223 -7.53 7.14 -28.36
CA VAL A 223 -8.45 6.65 -27.32
C VAL A 223 -8.54 7.67 -26.19
N ASP A 224 -7.43 8.22 -25.73
CA ASP A 224 -7.39 9.23 -24.66
C ASP A 224 -8.09 10.51 -25.10
N ALA A 225 -7.91 10.96 -26.36
CA ALA A 225 -8.63 12.09 -26.94
C ALA A 225 -10.14 11.84 -27.05
N LEU A 226 -10.55 10.58 -27.33
CA LEU A 226 -11.97 10.20 -27.36
C LEU A 226 -12.59 10.15 -25.97
N LEU A 227 -11.84 9.64 -24.99
CA LEU A 227 -12.26 9.60 -23.59
C LEU A 227 -12.28 10.99 -22.95
N ALA A 228 -11.31 11.86 -23.28
CA ALA A 228 -11.30 13.25 -22.84
C ALA A 228 -12.52 14.02 -23.37
N ARG A 229 -12.90 13.82 -24.64
CA ARG A 229 -14.12 14.41 -25.23
C ARG A 229 -15.41 13.92 -24.56
N ARG A 230 -15.41 12.70 -23.99
CA ARG A 230 -16.55 12.19 -23.21
C ARG A 230 -16.54 12.67 -21.76
N ARG A 231 -15.39 13.10 -21.23
CA ARG A 231 -15.27 13.66 -19.87
C ARG A 231 -15.75 15.11 -19.78
N ASP A 232 -15.74 15.85 -20.87
CA ASP A 232 -16.28 17.23 -20.91
C ASP A 232 -17.82 17.30 -20.79
N ASP A 233 -18.52 16.16 -21.03
CA ASP A 233 -19.99 16.09 -20.98
C ASP A 233 -20.55 15.30 -19.78
N SER A 234 -19.71 14.76 -18.92
CA SER A 234 -20.16 14.08 -17.69
C SER A 234 -19.22 14.38 -16.54
N ASP A 235 -19.80 14.84 -15.44
CA ASP A 235 -19.15 14.93 -14.13
C ASP A 235 -18.15 13.80 -13.94
N THR A 236 -16.94 14.16 -13.51
CA THR A 236 -15.94 13.19 -13.04
C THR A 236 -16.69 12.17 -12.18
N PRO A 237 -16.67 10.85 -12.49
CA PRO A 237 -17.40 9.90 -11.68
C PRO A 237 -16.96 10.11 -10.23
N ALA A 238 -17.91 10.52 -9.39
CA ALA A 238 -17.64 10.83 -8.01
C ALA A 238 -16.96 9.59 -7.43
N VAL A 239 -15.70 9.72 -7.03
CA VAL A 239 -15.00 8.66 -6.32
C VAL A 239 -15.86 8.41 -5.10
N GLY A 240 -16.54 7.26 -5.01
CA GLY A 240 -17.49 6.95 -3.95
C GLY A 240 -16.92 7.24 -2.56
N THR A 241 -17.77 7.41 -1.59
CA THR A 241 -17.37 7.62 -0.19
C THR A 241 -16.39 6.53 0.27
N PRO A 242 -15.58 6.75 1.31
CA PRO A 242 -14.72 5.72 1.89
C PRO A 242 -15.45 4.41 2.19
N ALA A 243 -16.67 4.52 2.73
CA ALA A 243 -17.53 3.37 3.05
C ALA A 243 -17.97 2.61 1.79
N GLU A 244 -18.44 3.30 0.73
CA GLU A 244 -18.81 2.66 -0.55
C GLU A 244 -17.62 1.95 -1.19
N ARG A 245 -16.43 2.56 -1.16
CA ARG A 245 -15.22 1.91 -1.64
C ARG A 245 -14.85 0.70 -0.81
N TYR A 246 -15.06 0.74 0.51
CA TYR A 246 -14.82 -0.39 1.39
C TYR A 246 -15.78 -1.54 1.10
N GLU A 247 -17.08 -1.26 0.95
CA GLU A 247 -18.10 -2.26 0.59
C GLU A 247 -17.74 -2.98 -0.74
N ALA A 248 -17.26 -2.24 -1.73
CA ALA A 248 -16.87 -2.81 -3.02
C ALA A 248 -15.68 -3.79 -2.92
N TRP A 249 -14.87 -3.71 -1.87
CA TRP A 249 -13.72 -4.59 -1.65
C TRP A 249 -14.03 -5.79 -0.73
N LYS A 250 -15.26 -5.94 -0.25
CA LYS A 250 -15.70 -7.07 0.59
C LYS A 250 -15.89 -8.33 -0.24
N THR A 251 -14.80 -8.90 -0.72
CA THR A 251 -14.77 -10.14 -1.48
C THR A 251 -13.63 -11.03 -1.02
N PRO A 252 -13.76 -12.38 -1.07
CA PRO A 252 -12.62 -13.27 -0.89
C PRO A 252 -11.55 -13.04 -1.95
N MET A 253 -10.35 -13.56 -1.72
CA MET A 253 -9.29 -13.55 -2.74
C MET A 253 -9.78 -14.30 -3.99
N SER A 254 -9.53 -13.73 -5.16
CA SER A 254 -9.97 -14.37 -6.41
C SER A 254 -9.11 -15.59 -6.72
N LYS A 255 -9.69 -16.57 -7.39
CA LYS A 255 -8.95 -17.75 -7.86
C LYS A 255 -7.84 -17.37 -8.85
N LEU A 256 -8.08 -16.36 -9.68
CA LEU A 256 -7.08 -15.81 -10.58
C LEU A 256 -5.93 -15.20 -9.81
N ALA A 257 -6.22 -14.39 -8.78
CA ALA A 257 -5.20 -13.79 -7.94
C ALA A 257 -4.34 -14.84 -7.24
N ALA A 258 -4.95 -15.87 -6.68
CA ALA A 258 -4.23 -16.98 -6.04
C ALA A 258 -3.35 -17.74 -7.02
N TYR A 259 -3.84 -18.02 -8.21
CA TYR A 259 -3.08 -18.68 -9.28
C TYR A 259 -1.85 -17.85 -9.68
N LEU A 260 -2.04 -16.56 -9.97
CA LEU A 260 -0.93 -15.68 -10.33
C LEU A 260 0.07 -15.50 -9.17
N ALA A 261 -0.41 -15.40 -7.94
CA ALA A 261 0.43 -15.27 -6.75
C ALA A 261 1.24 -16.55 -6.44
N SER A 262 0.79 -17.72 -6.93
CA SER A 262 1.53 -18.99 -6.76
C SER A 262 2.72 -19.16 -7.70
N ASP A 263 2.79 -18.36 -8.78
CA ASP A 263 3.81 -18.48 -9.84
C ASP A 263 4.78 -17.28 -9.88
N ILE A 264 4.94 -16.57 -8.78
CA ILE A 264 5.87 -15.45 -8.68
C ILE A 264 7.17 -15.82 -7.98
N ASP A 265 8.26 -15.14 -8.32
CA ASP A 265 9.51 -15.14 -7.54
C ASP A 265 9.61 -13.84 -6.70
N PRO A 266 9.33 -13.92 -5.37
CA PRO A 266 9.45 -12.77 -4.48
C PRO A 266 10.86 -12.15 -4.44
N THR A 267 11.89 -12.96 -4.71
CA THR A 267 13.29 -12.50 -4.72
C THR A 267 13.59 -11.66 -5.95
N GLU A 268 13.15 -12.12 -7.11
CA GLU A 268 13.31 -11.40 -8.38
C GLU A 268 12.55 -10.06 -8.34
N ILE A 269 11.30 -10.09 -7.91
CA ILE A 269 10.48 -8.85 -7.76
C ILE A 269 11.19 -7.85 -6.85
N ARG A 270 11.68 -8.30 -5.69
CA ARG A 270 12.38 -7.42 -4.76
C ARG A 270 13.67 -6.86 -5.38
N GLN A 271 14.47 -7.67 -6.06
CA GLN A 271 15.71 -7.23 -6.69
C GLN A 271 15.45 -6.16 -7.75
N THR A 272 14.50 -6.39 -8.66
CA THR A 272 14.16 -5.44 -9.72
C THR A 272 13.63 -4.12 -9.15
N ARG A 273 12.72 -4.17 -8.16
CA ARG A 273 12.21 -2.95 -7.51
C ARG A 273 13.32 -2.15 -6.81
N ARG A 274 14.26 -2.83 -6.20
CA ARG A 274 15.43 -2.19 -5.56
C ARG A 274 16.36 -1.54 -6.60
N GLU A 275 16.54 -2.17 -7.76
CA GLU A 275 17.32 -1.59 -8.86
C GLU A 275 16.63 -0.34 -9.39
N ASN A 276 15.34 -0.39 -9.67
CA ASN A 276 14.56 0.76 -10.13
C ASN A 276 14.56 1.91 -9.12
N PHE A 277 14.44 1.59 -7.82
CA PHE A 277 14.57 2.59 -6.76
C PHE A 277 15.94 3.28 -6.78
N ARG A 278 17.03 2.52 -6.91
CA ARG A 278 18.38 3.09 -7.00
C ARG A 278 18.60 3.90 -8.27
N THR A 279 18.03 3.45 -9.39
CA THR A 279 18.08 4.20 -10.66
C THR A 279 17.38 5.53 -10.55
N TRP A 280 16.15 5.57 -10.01
CA TRP A 280 15.48 6.83 -9.71
C TRP A 280 16.30 7.73 -8.79
N ARG A 281 16.90 7.19 -7.75
CA ARG A 281 17.76 7.97 -6.85
C ARG A 281 18.91 8.64 -7.62
N ARG A 282 19.54 7.94 -8.55
CA ARG A 282 20.59 8.51 -9.42
C ARG A 282 20.03 9.57 -10.37
N VAL A 283 18.87 9.32 -10.95
CA VAL A 283 18.17 10.27 -11.84
C VAL A 283 17.85 11.59 -11.13
N LEU A 284 17.45 11.49 -9.87
CA LEU A 284 17.10 12.67 -9.06
C LEU A 284 18.31 13.32 -8.35
N ASP A 285 19.46 12.68 -8.40
CA ASP A 285 20.69 13.24 -7.81
C ASP A 285 21.06 14.54 -8.54
N GLY A 286 21.20 15.62 -7.79
CA GLY A 286 21.46 16.94 -8.35
C GLY A 286 20.26 17.88 -8.46
N TYR A 287 19.05 17.43 -8.08
CA TYR A 287 17.86 18.28 -7.94
C TYR A 287 17.60 18.56 -6.45
N ASP A 288 18.14 19.66 -5.93
CA ASP A 288 18.07 20.00 -4.50
C ASP A 288 16.63 20.17 -3.96
N SER A 289 15.68 20.49 -4.86
CA SER A 289 14.26 20.65 -4.53
C SER A 289 13.46 19.32 -4.50
N LEU A 290 14.11 18.18 -4.79
CA LEU A 290 13.52 16.85 -4.80
C LEU A 290 14.16 15.96 -3.72
N GLU A 291 13.52 15.89 -2.56
CA GLU A 291 14.06 15.16 -1.42
C GLU A 291 13.42 13.77 -1.29
N PRO A 292 14.16 12.66 -1.49
CA PRO A 292 13.65 11.32 -1.17
C PRO A 292 13.31 11.18 0.31
N VAL A 293 12.09 10.74 0.62
CA VAL A 293 11.60 10.58 2.00
C VAL A 293 12.47 9.62 2.81
N PHE A 294 12.96 8.54 2.16
CA PHE A 294 13.87 7.60 2.78
C PHE A 294 15.29 7.79 2.22
N GLY A 295 16.23 8.17 3.09
CA GLY A 295 17.62 8.46 2.73
C GLY A 295 18.43 7.24 2.31
N SER A 296 18.03 6.01 2.68
CA SER A 296 18.71 4.76 2.36
C SER A 296 17.71 3.68 1.94
N LEU A 297 18.21 2.62 1.28
CA LEU A 297 17.45 1.43 0.94
C LEU A 297 18.09 0.22 1.63
N PRO A 298 17.64 -0.13 2.86
CA PRO A 298 18.19 -1.26 3.61
C PRO A 298 18.06 -2.59 2.87
N ASP A 299 18.91 -3.55 3.20
CA ASP A 299 18.82 -4.88 2.62
C ASP A 299 17.50 -5.56 3.02
N GLY A 300 16.94 -6.35 2.09
CA GLY A 300 15.65 -7.03 2.30
C GLY A 300 14.41 -6.18 2.06
N ILE A 301 14.50 -4.85 2.00
CA ILE A 301 13.36 -4.00 1.68
C ILE A 301 12.96 -4.13 0.20
N CYS A 302 11.67 -4.30 -0.02
CA CYS A 302 11.02 -4.30 -1.33
C CYS A 302 10.19 -3.02 -1.49
N PRO A 303 10.74 -1.95 -2.09
CA PRO A 303 10.03 -0.67 -2.14
C PRO A 303 8.79 -0.77 -3.02
N GLN A 304 7.67 -0.23 -2.54
CA GLN A 304 6.44 -0.10 -3.32
C GLN A 304 6.57 1.03 -4.34
N ALA A 305 7.17 2.14 -3.93
CA ALA A 305 7.44 3.32 -4.73
C ALA A 305 8.71 4.02 -4.22
N LEU A 306 9.26 4.96 -4.97
CA LEU A 306 10.15 5.97 -4.43
C LEU A 306 9.32 7.20 -4.05
N PRO A 307 9.09 7.47 -2.75
CA PRO A 307 8.44 8.70 -2.32
C PRO A 307 9.46 9.85 -2.33
N VAL A 308 9.10 10.95 -3.00
CA VAL A 308 9.91 12.16 -3.12
C VAL A 308 9.10 13.34 -2.61
N ARG A 309 9.67 14.12 -1.73
CA ARG A 309 9.09 15.37 -1.23
C ARG A 309 9.54 16.55 -2.09
N THR A 310 8.60 17.40 -2.44
CA THR A 310 8.83 18.65 -3.16
C THR A 310 7.76 19.67 -2.81
N ASP A 311 8.13 20.96 -2.81
CA ASP A 311 7.21 22.06 -2.51
C ASP A 311 6.21 22.30 -3.67
N ASP A 312 6.54 21.91 -4.90
CA ASP A 312 5.65 22.02 -6.07
C ASP A 312 5.38 20.65 -6.70
N ALA A 313 4.68 19.80 -5.95
CA ALA A 313 4.31 18.46 -6.41
C ALA A 313 3.50 18.49 -7.72
N ARG A 314 2.68 19.53 -7.92
CA ARG A 314 1.85 19.63 -9.13
C ARG A 314 2.70 19.86 -10.38
N ALA A 315 3.65 20.80 -10.33
CA ALA A 315 4.56 21.04 -11.43
C ALA A 315 5.46 19.82 -11.69
N PHE A 316 5.94 19.16 -10.61
CA PHE A 316 6.76 17.97 -10.75
C PHE A 316 6.01 16.80 -11.42
N ILE A 317 4.76 16.55 -11.04
CA ILE A 317 3.91 15.54 -11.70
C ILE A 317 3.72 15.88 -13.18
N ALA A 318 3.41 17.14 -13.52
CA ALA A 318 3.24 17.56 -14.90
C ALA A 318 4.53 17.39 -15.73
N GLU A 319 5.69 17.63 -15.14
CA GLU A 319 6.98 17.43 -15.81
C GLU A 319 7.27 15.93 -16.02
N LEU A 320 6.94 15.06 -15.04
CA LEU A 320 7.06 13.61 -15.18
C LEU A 320 6.15 13.07 -16.28
N GLU A 321 4.89 13.54 -16.35
CA GLU A 321 3.97 13.19 -17.44
C GLU A 321 4.51 13.65 -18.82
N ARG A 322 5.10 14.85 -18.89
CA ARG A 322 5.72 15.36 -20.12
C ARG A 322 6.85 14.46 -20.62
N VAL A 323 7.62 13.86 -19.73
CA VAL A 323 8.71 12.94 -20.09
C VAL A 323 8.27 11.48 -20.19
N GLY A 324 6.96 11.20 -20.09
CA GLY A 324 6.36 9.89 -20.32
C GLY A 324 6.31 8.98 -19.10
N VAL A 325 6.28 9.55 -17.90
CA VAL A 325 6.03 8.82 -16.65
C VAL A 325 4.61 9.07 -16.19
N ASP A 326 3.74 8.08 -16.35
CA ASP A 326 2.32 8.16 -16.01
C ASP A 326 2.01 7.55 -14.64
N GLY A 327 0.83 7.88 -14.10
CA GLY A 327 0.31 7.29 -12.85
C GLY A 327 0.99 7.80 -11.59
N VAL A 328 1.75 8.88 -11.70
CA VAL A 328 2.38 9.58 -10.58
C VAL A 328 1.34 10.46 -9.88
N HIS A 329 1.34 10.45 -8.57
CA HIS A 329 0.40 11.23 -7.77
C HIS A 329 0.94 11.54 -6.38
N THR A 330 0.35 12.51 -5.71
CA THR A 330 0.58 12.73 -4.29
C THR A 330 -0.13 11.67 -3.45
N TRP A 331 0.42 11.33 -2.29
CA TRP A 331 -0.12 10.31 -1.41
C TRP A 331 0.02 10.71 0.07
N PRO A 332 -0.94 10.36 0.95
CA PRO A 332 -2.24 9.73 0.70
C PRO A 332 -3.39 10.76 0.53
N ARG A 333 -4.58 10.28 0.15
CA ARG A 333 -5.81 11.03 0.33
C ARG A 333 -6.25 10.90 1.79
N LEU A 334 -6.12 11.97 2.54
CA LEU A 334 -6.46 12.02 3.96
C LEU A 334 -7.98 12.13 4.21
N ALA A 335 -8.40 11.69 5.40
CA ALA A 335 -9.75 11.90 5.88
C ALA A 335 -10.05 13.39 6.15
N GLY A 336 -11.32 13.81 5.95
CA GLY A 336 -11.70 15.21 6.13
C GLY A 336 -11.42 15.74 7.53
N ASN A 337 -11.69 14.96 8.57
CA ASN A 337 -11.41 15.33 9.95
C ASN A 337 -9.92 15.48 10.29
N VAL A 338 -9.02 14.86 9.49
CA VAL A 338 -7.58 15.10 9.58
C VAL A 338 -7.22 16.39 8.87
N LEU A 339 -7.77 16.63 7.67
CA LEU A 339 -7.50 17.84 6.88
C LEU A 339 -7.96 19.12 7.60
N ASP A 340 -9.05 19.04 8.35
CA ASP A 340 -9.68 20.18 9.03
C ASP A 340 -9.08 20.44 10.43
N ASN A 341 -8.24 19.53 10.95
CA ASN A 341 -7.63 19.67 12.27
C ASN A 341 -6.17 20.16 12.19
N PRO A 342 -5.85 21.34 12.74
CA PRO A 342 -4.49 21.89 12.72
C PRO A 342 -3.45 21.04 13.48
N GLU A 343 -3.85 20.19 14.44
CA GLU A 343 -2.93 19.25 15.11
C GLU A 343 -2.26 18.29 14.13
N TYR A 344 -2.88 18.00 12.97
CA TYR A 344 -2.36 17.13 11.93
C TYR A 344 -1.75 17.90 10.75
N GLY A 345 -1.29 19.13 10.99
CA GLY A 345 -0.72 19.99 9.95
C GLY A 345 0.44 19.34 9.19
N THR A 346 1.30 18.57 9.87
CA THR A 346 2.40 17.82 9.23
C THR A 346 1.84 16.76 8.25
N ALA A 347 0.88 15.95 8.67
CA ALA A 347 0.28 14.95 7.78
C ALA A 347 -0.39 15.61 6.55
N THR A 348 -1.12 16.71 6.77
CA THR A 348 -1.76 17.49 5.70
C THR A 348 -0.74 18.05 4.71
N ARG A 349 0.37 18.59 5.20
CA ARG A 349 1.47 19.10 4.37
C ARG A 349 2.11 17.96 3.56
N LEU A 350 2.54 16.89 4.22
CA LEU A 350 3.18 15.73 3.57
C LEU A 350 2.30 15.09 2.50
N SER A 351 0.97 15.03 2.70
CA SER A 351 0.04 14.48 1.72
C SER A 351 -0.04 15.28 0.40
N ARG A 352 0.44 16.52 0.41
CA ARG A 352 0.50 17.40 -0.77
C ARG A 352 1.90 17.48 -1.37
N GLU A 353 2.94 17.23 -0.57
CA GLU A 353 4.35 17.35 -0.94
C GLU A 353 4.95 16.02 -1.41
N ILE A 354 4.48 14.86 -0.89
CA ILE A 354 5.06 13.56 -1.24
C ILE A 354 4.45 13.04 -2.53
N VAL A 355 5.29 12.92 -3.56
CA VAL A 355 4.98 12.34 -4.88
C VAL A 355 5.55 10.93 -4.93
N THR A 356 4.79 9.95 -5.43
CA THR A 356 5.20 8.55 -5.51
C THR A 356 5.66 8.19 -6.93
N LEU A 357 6.93 7.82 -7.07
CA LEU A 357 7.50 7.41 -8.35
C LEU A 357 7.45 5.89 -8.53
N PRO A 358 7.10 5.37 -9.72
CA PRO A 358 6.97 3.95 -9.98
C PRO A 358 8.32 3.25 -9.96
N VAL A 359 8.42 2.15 -9.21
CA VAL A 359 9.60 1.29 -9.14
C VAL A 359 9.26 -0.18 -9.40
N HIS A 360 8.07 -0.46 -9.94
CA HIS A 360 7.59 -1.83 -10.10
C HIS A 360 8.45 -2.64 -11.09
N GLN A 361 8.34 -3.96 -11.01
CA GLN A 361 9.19 -4.93 -11.71
C GLN A 361 9.08 -4.91 -13.24
N HIS A 362 8.13 -4.16 -13.81
CA HIS A 362 7.99 -4.00 -15.27
C HIS A 362 8.50 -2.64 -15.77
N VAL A 363 9.15 -1.86 -14.92
CA VAL A 363 9.87 -0.66 -15.33
C VAL A 363 11.28 -1.06 -15.73
N ASP A 364 11.69 -0.65 -16.94
CA ASP A 364 13.07 -0.86 -17.41
C ASP A 364 13.99 0.22 -16.84
N PRO A 365 15.07 -0.13 -16.12
CA PRO A 365 16.04 0.86 -15.65
C PRO A 365 16.60 1.77 -16.75
N ALA A 366 16.76 1.27 -17.98
CA ALA A 366 17.20 2.09 -19.11
C ALA A 366 16.19 3.17 -19.52
N GLU A 367 14.88 2.89 -19.40
CA GLU A 367 13.86 3.90 -19.60
C GLU A 367 13.92 4.98 -18.50
N LEU A 368 14.20 4.62 -17.25
CA LEU A 368 14.38 5.58 -16.16
C LEU A 368 15.59 6.50 -16.40
N GLU A 369 16.70 5.95 -16.86
CA GLU A 369 17.89 6.76 -17.22
C GLU A 369 17.59 7.72 -18.37
N SER A 370 16.80 7.28 -19.35
CA SER A 370 16.33 8.13 -20.46
C SER A 370 15.43 9.26 -19.98
N VAL A 371 14.53 8.98 -19.03
CA VAL A 371 13.71 10.01 -18.35
C VAL A 371 14.62 11.05 -17.68
N GLY A 372 15.66 10.61 -16.96
CA GLY A 372 16.62 11.52 -16.30
C GLY A 372 17.29 12.47 -17.28
N GLY A 373 17.65 12.00 -18.49
CA GLY A 373 18.23 12.84 -19.53
C GLY A 373 17.24 13.87 -20.14
N ALA A 374 15.94 13.66 -19.98
CA ALA A 374 14.86 14.50 -20.53
C ALA A 374 14.20 15.40 -19.47
N LEU A 375 14.36 15.09 -18.19
CA LEU A 375 13.76 15.82 -17.07
C LEU A 375 14.34 17.24 -16.99
N ARG A 376 13.47 18.24 -16.90
CA ARG A 376 13.82 19.66 -16.75
C ARG A 376 13.16 20.17 -15.46
N TRP A 377 13.92 20.07 -14.38
CA TRP A 377 13.49 20.52 -13.07
C TRP A 377 14.57 21.42 -12.45
N GLU A 378 14.16 22.55 -11.85
CA GLU A 378 15.05 23.52 -11.20
C GLU A 378 14.99 23.43 -9.68
#